data_3743aadf4c244be89df32632508fd0e9
#
_entry.id   3743aadf4c244be89df32632508fd0e9
#
_cell.length_a   1.000
_cell.length_b   1.000
_cell.length_c   1.000
_cell.angle_alpha   90.00
_cell.angle_beta   90.00
_cell.angle_gamma   90.00
#
_symmetry.space_group_name_H-M   'P 1'
#
loop_
_entity.id
_entity.type
_entity.pdbx_description
1 polymer ?
#
loop_
_entity_poly.entity_id
_entity_poly.type
_entity_poly.pdbx_seq_one_letter_code
_entity_poly.pdbx_strand_id
1 'polypeptide(L)'
;AGGSFGFGKAAYYLLSPISTIMVSTCTKNGDRFFEGASSLCTHTYRGKKKVAFGYYDDQEGKPISIEADIPAQFRRAEPGTDINILGFKMEYKDEAVKEMIEAVLRNFWFAIYEGKLEVNVNDVVNITKNTIADLMEEYFEGIEDNTRKAGYYNPRPYFDAVRFANTSSKYRLIEDKLPLLGHVCFYVFKCKGAVDKIAYMR
;
A
#
# COMPACT_ATOMS: atom_id res chain seq x y z
N ALA A 1 6.31 11.43 -7.02
CA ALA A 1 4.97 10.91 -7.28
C ALA A 1 5.10 9.50 -7.83
N GLY A 2 4.75 8.50 -7.04
CA GLY A 2 4.84 7.10 -7.45
C GLY A 2 3.48 6.61 -7.94
N GLY A 3 3.25 6.56 -9.21
CA GLY A 3 2.04 6.01 -9.80
C GLY A 3 1.88 6.45 -11.24
N SER A 4 2.29 5.59 -12.17
CA SER A 4 2.36 5.98 -13.58
C SER A 4 1.13 5.63 -14.40
N PHE A 5 0.21 4.75 -13.90
CA PHE A 5 -0.89 4.23 -14.74
C PHE A 5 -2.29 4.31 -14.09
N GLY A 6 -2.44 4.92 -12.91
CA GLY A 6 -3.73 5.07 -12.23
C GLY A 6 -4.37 3.76 -11.70
N PHE A 7 -3.69 2.63 -11.78
CA PHE A 7 -4.22 1.34 -11.32
C PHE A 7 -4.52 1.31 -9.81
N GLY A 8 -3.73 2.02 -8.99
CA GLY A 8 -3.97 2.08 -7.55
C GLY A 8 -5.33 2.66 -7.18
N LYS A 9 -5.83 3.62 -7.97
CA LYS A 9 -7.17 4.20 -7.80
C LYS A 9 -8.29 3.15 -7.98
N ALA A 10 -8.13 2.22 -8.92
CA ALA A 10 -9.14 1.20 -9.20
C ALA A 10 -9.21 0.12 -8.11
N ALA A 11 -8.14 -0.12 -7.37
CA ALA A 11 -8.06 -1.19 -6.38
C ALA A 11 -9.14 -1.06 -5.29
N TYR A 12 -9.40 0.15 -4.80
CA TYR A 12 -10.41 0.38 -3.77
C TYR A 12 -11.83 0.02 -4.23
N TYR A 13 -12.18 0.34 -5.49
CA TYR A 13 -13.49 -0.01 -6.04
C TYR A 13 -13.63 -1.51 -6.29
N LEU A 14 -12.55 -2.20 -6.67
CA LEU A 14 -12.55 -3.66 -6.86
C LEU A 14 -12.74 -4.43 -5.56
N LEU A 15 -12.26 -3.88 -4.44
CA LEU A 15 -12.45 -4.47 -3.10
C LEU A 15 -13.85 -4.23 -2.54
N SER A 16 -14.63 -3.32 -3.11
CA SER A 16 -16.01 -3.04 -2.71
C SER A 16 -16.99 -3.80 -3.60
N PRO A 17 -17.79 -4.73 -3.09
CA PRO A 17 -18.84 -5.43 -3.87
C PRO A 17 -19.86 -4.49 -4.49
N ILE A 18 -20.01 -3.29 -3.94
CA ILE A 18 -20.89 -2.23 -4.46
C ILE A 18 -20.11 -1.11 -5.15
N SER A 19 -18.81 -1.33 -5.42
CA SER A 19 -17.89 -0.41 -6.08
C SER A 19 -17.95 1.02 -5.51
N THR A 20 -18.01 1.14 -4.19
CA THR A 20 -18.21 2.42 -3.49
C THR A 20 -17.21 2.57 -2.34
N ILE A 21 -16.63 3.76 -2.25
CA ILE A 21 -15.74 4.17 -1.17
C ILE A 21 -16.21 5.48 -0.55
N MET A 22 -15.87 5.69 0.72
CA MET A 22 -16.00 6.97 1.40
C MET A 22 -14.62 7.41 1.89
N VAL A 23 -14.30 8.67 1.67
CA VAL A 23 -13.01 9.25 2.03
C VAL A 23 -13.22 10.38 3.02
N SER A 24 -12.53 10.32 4.14
CA SER A 24 -12.55 11.36 5.17
C SER A 24 -11.14 11.87 5.38
N THR A 25 -10.95 13.16 5.40
CA THR A 25 -9.65 13.78 5.64
C THR A 25 -9.76 14.83 6.72
N CYS A 26 -8.80 14.83 7.64
CA CYS A 26 -8.55 15.94 8.55
C CYS A 26 -7.16 16.51 8.24
N THR A 27 -7.07 17.79 7.97
CA THR A 27 -5.78 18.46 7.72
C THR A 27 -5.05 18.75 9.02
N LYS A 28 -3.77 19.08 8.93
CA LYS A 28 -2.98 19.53 10.11
C LYS A 28 -3.53 20.80 10.76
N ASN A 29 -4.31 21.58 10.00
CA ASN A 29 -4.94 22.82 10.50
C ASN A 29 -6.33 22.55 11.11
N GLY A 30 -6.81 21.30 11.09
CA GLY A 30 -8.12 20.93 11.61
C GLY A 30 -9.27 21.00 10.61
N ASP A 31 -9.01 21.42 9.35
CA ASP A 31 -10.05 21.40 8.31
C ASP A 31 -10.45 19.97 7.98
N ARG A 32 -11.74 19.73 7.83
CA ARG A 32 -12.29 18.40 7.53
C ARG A 32 -12.95 18.38 6.17
N PHE A 33 -12.75 17.28 5.47
CA PHE A 33 -13.34 17.04 4.15
C PHE A 33 -13.86 15.61 4.07
N PHE A 34 -15.03 15.44 3.47
CA PHE A 34 -15.65 14.14 3.27
C PHE A 34 -16.28 14.04 1.90
N GLU A 35 -16.05 12.93 1.22
CA GLU A 35 -16.63 12.65 -0.09
C GLU A 35 -16.85 11.15 -0.25
N GLY A 36 -17.98 10.76 -0.85
CA GLY A 36 -18.19 9.41 -1.35
C GLY A 36 -18.02 9.33 -2.85
N ALA A 37 -17.46 8.24 -3.33
CA ALA A 37 -17.31 7.98 -4.76
C ALA A 37 -17.70 6.55 -5.10
N SER A 38 -18.45 6.39 -6.20
CA SER A 38 -18.91 5.09 -6.72
C SER A 38 -18.52 4.94 -8.19
N SER A 39 -18.07 3.74 -8.56
CA SER A 39 -17.80 3.36 -9.95
C SER A 39 -18.80 2.29 -10.38
N LEU A 40 -19.95 2.74 -10.88
CA LEU A 40 -21.10 1.90 -11.26
C LEU A 40 -21.15 1.69 -12.78
N CYS A 41 -22.23 1.08 -13.25
CA CYS A 41 -22.56 1.03 -14.68
C CYS A 41 -23.50 2.18 -15.06
N THR A 42 -23.46 2.62 -16.31
CA THR A 42 -24.49 3.51 -16.86
C THR A 42 -25.86 2.84 -16.73
N HIS A 43 -26.82 3.52 -16.16
CA HIS A 43 -28.16 2.96 -15.88
C HIS A 43 -29.25 4.02 -16.05
N THR A 44 -30.51 3.59 -16.03
CA THR A 44 -31.68 4.49 -16.02
C THR A 44 -32.31 4.46 -14.64
N TYR A 45 -32.50 5.62 -14.05
CA TYR A 45 -33.21 5.79 -12.78
C TYR A 45 -34.28 6.88 -12.92
N ARG A 46 -35.55 6.53 -12.59
CA ARG A 46 -36.73 7.42 -12.71
C ARG A 46 -36.82 8.07 -14.10
N GLY A 47 -36.60 7.27 -15.17
CA GLY A 47 -36.66 7.72 -16.55
C GLY A 47 -35.49 8.59 -17.04
N LYS A 48 -34.49 8.85 -16.18
CA LYS A 48 -33.29 9.62 -16.54
C LYS A 48 -32.08 8.71 -16.63
N LYS A 49 -31.30 8.86 -17.72
CA LYS A 49 -30.03 8.18 -17.89
C LYS A 49 -28.99 8.74 -16.90
N LYS A 50 -28.31 7.87 -16.17
CA LYS A 50 -27.27 8.19 -15.20
C LYS A 50 -25.92 7.71 -15.72
N VAL A 51 -24.87 8.48 -15.44
CA VAL A 51 -23.47 8.12 -15.75
C VAL A 51 -22.95 7.04 -14.78
N ALA A 52 -21.82 6.44 -15.15
CA ALA A 52 -21.22 5.37 -14.37
C ALA A 52 -20.62 5.83 -13.03
N PHE A 53 -20.23 7.09 -12.92
CA PHE A 53 -19.65 7.63 -11.69
C PHE A 53 -20.69 8.38 -10.88
N GLY A 54 -20.75 8.10 -9.58
CA GLY A 54 -21.57 8.80 -8.60
C GLY A 54 -20.71 9.38 -7.50
N TYR A 55 -21.12 10.52 -6.99
CA TYR A 55 -20.47 11.20 -5.87
C TYR A 55 -21.49 11.49 -4.78
N TYR A 56 -21.05 11.41 -3.53
CA TYR A 56 -21.73 11.92 -2.36
C TYR A 56 -20.93 13.14 -1.89
N ASP A 57 -21.44 14.32 -2.18
CA ASP A 57 -20.77 15.62 -2.04
C ASP A 57 -21.70 16.69 -1.45
N ASP A 58 -21.31 17.96 -1.48
CA ASP A 58 -22.06 19.12 -0.97
C ASP A 58 -23.16 19.64 -1.92
N GLN A 59 -23.53 18.91 -2.96
CA GLN A 59 -24.46 19.28 -4.03
C GLN A 59 -23.89 20.27 -5.07
N GLU A 60 -22.76 20.91 -4.79
CA GLU A 60 -22.04 21.75 -5.74
C GLU A 60 -20.88 20.99 -6.44
N GLY A 61 -20.73 19.71 -6.11
CA GLY A 61 -19.66 18.87 -6.63
C GLY A 61 -18.32 19.06 -5.90
N LYS A 62 -18.38 19.49 -4.64
CA LYS A 62 -17.21 19.65 -3.77
C LYS A 62 -17.31 18.72 -2.55
N PRO A 63 -16.18 18.33 -1.97
CA PRO A 63 -16.20 17.59 -0.71
C PRO A 63 -16.94 18.35 0.38
N ILE A 64 -17.74 17.63 1.17
CA ILE A 64 -18.44 18.19 2.35
C ILE A 64 -17.39 18.65 3.35
N SER A 65 -17.41 19.92 3.72
CA SER A 65 -16.46 20.54 4.68
C SER A 65 -17.11 20.95 6.01
N ILE A 66 -18.45 20.97 6.08
CA ILE A 66 -19.16 21.26 7.32
C ILE A 66 -19.23 19.98 8.15
N GLU A 67 -18.61 19.99 9.32
CA GLU A 67 -18.51 18.78 10.18
C GLU A 67 -19.88 18.19 10.55
N ALA A 68 -20.89 19.03 10.77
CA ALA A 68 -22.24 18.56 11.10
C ALA A 68 -22.86 17.72 9.99
N ASP A 69 -22.51 18.00 8.73
CA ASP A 69 -23.04 17.30 7.55
C ASP A 69 -22.25 16.02 7.22
N ILE A 70 -21.07 15.83 7.82
CA ILE A 70 -20.31 14.60 7.70
C ILE A 70 -20.97 13.52 8.58
N PRO A 71 -21.35 12.34 8.03
CA PRO A 71 -21.94 11.28 8.84
C PRO A 71 -20.99 10.86 9.98
N ALA A 72 -21.53 10.69 11.19
CA ALA A 72 -20.75 10.53 12.41
C ALA A 72 -19.70 9.41 12.35
N GLN A 73 -20.03 8.28 11.69
CA GLN A 73 -19.13 7.13 11.52
C GLN A 73 -17.91 7.40 10.63
N PHE A 74 -17.92 8.48 9.86
CA PHE A 74 -16.83 8.88 8.97
C PHE A 74 -16.09 10.13 9.44
N ARG A 75 -16.46 10.69 10.61
CA ARG A 75 -15.76 11.86 11.16
C ARG A 75 -14.41 11.47 11.70
N ARG A 76 -13.38 12.13 11.17
CA ARG A 76 -12.00 11.95 11.62
C ARG A 76 -11.60 13.10 12.55
N ALA A 77 -11.08 12.76 13.74
CA ALA A 77 -10.66 13.76 14.74
C ALA A 77 -9.21 14.22 14.52
N GLU A 78 -8.34 13.29 14.11
CA GLU A 78 -6.90 13.53 13.99
C GLU A 78 -6.44 13.76 12.54
N PRO A 79 -5.34 14.50 12.32
CA PRO A 79 -4.78 14.69 10.98
C PRO A 79 -4.51 13.37 10.27
N GLY A 80 -4.95 13.28 9.01
CA GLY A 80 -4.79 12.09 8.17
C GLY A 80 -5.97 11.87 7.24
N THR A 81 -5.97 10.73 6.54
CA THR A 81 -7.03 10.34 5.60
C THR A 81 -7.45 8.91 5.84
N ASP A 82 -8.76 8.69 5.95
CA ASP A 82 -9.39 7.38 6.00
C ASP A 82 -10.04 7.07 4.65
N ILE A 83 -9.81 5.87 4.13
CA ILE A 83 -10.51 5.34 2.97
C ILE A 83 -11.36 4.15 3.42
N ASN A 84 -12.67 4.34 3.44
CA ASN A 84 -13.63 3.33 3.87
C ASN A 84 -14.18 2.61 2.63
N ILE A 85 -13.88 1.34 2.49
CA ILE A 85 -14.34 0.48 1.39
C ILE A 85 -15.67 -0.13 1.80
N LEU A 86 -16.78 0.29 1.17
CA LEU A 86 -18.10 -0.15 1.58
C LEU A 86 -18.39 -1.59 1.14
N GLY A 87 -18.95 -2.36 2.07
CA GLY A 87 -19.34 -3.75 1.83
C GLY A 87 -18.14 -4.72 1.76
N PHE A 88 -16.92 -4.28 2.06
CA PHE A 88 -15.76 -5.18 2.13
C PHE A 88 -16.03 -6.32 3.11
N LYS A 89 -15.91 -7.55 2.61
CA LYS A 89 -16.06 -8.77 3.42
C LYS A 89 -14.69 -9.42 3.56
N MET A 90 -14.24 -9.55 4.78
CA MET A 90 -13.06 -10.33 5.11
C MET A 90 -13.52 -11.77 5.42
N GLU A 91 -13.69 -12.58 4.38
CA GLU A 91 -13.82 -14.03 4.52
C GLU A 91 -12.44 -14.56 4.92
N TYR A 92 -12.32 -15.51 5.82
CA TYR A 92 -11.02 -16.04 6.30
C TYR A 92 -10.10 -14.99 6.92
N LYS A 93 -10.57 -14.36 7.99
CA LYS A 93 -9.95 -13.20 8.63
C LYS A 93 -8.46 -13.35 8.92
N ASP A 94 -8.03 -14.49 9.42
CA ASP A 94 -6.64 -14.73 9.81
C ASP A 94 -5.72 -14.90 8.58
N GLU A 95 -6.18 -15.60 7.55
CA GLU A 95 -5.44 -15.73 6.28
C GLU A 95 -5.31 -14.39 5.55
N ALA A 96 -6.38 -13.59 5.54
CA ALA A 96 -6.36 -12.27 4.91
C ALA A 96 -5.40 -11.31 5.63
N VAL A 97 -5.33 -11.34 6.95
CA VAL A 97 -4.37 -10.54 7.73
C VAL A 97 -2.94 -10.98 7.40
N LYS A 98 -2.67 -12.28 7.35
CA LYS A 98 -1.37 -12.82 6.96
C LYS A 98 -0.97 -12.38 5.54
N GLU A 99 -1.88 -12.50 4.57
CA GLU A 99 -1.64 -12.06 3.18
C GLU A 99 -1.36 -10.55 3.10
N MET A 100 -2.05 -9.73 3.90
CA MET A 100 -1.78 -8.28 3.99
C MET A 100 -0.38 -8.00 4.54
N ILE A 101 0.03 -8.66 5.62
CA ILE A 101 1.37 -8.52 6.19
C ILE A 101 2.43 -8.90 5.15
N GLU A 102 2.29 -10.07 4.53
CA GLU A 102 3.20 -10.52 3.48
C GLU A 102 3.26 -9.54 2.30
N ALA A 103 2.11 -8.98 1.87
CA ALA A 103 2.06 -8.00 0.80
C ALA A 103 2.78 -6.69 1.17
N VAL A 104 2.63 -6.22 2.40
CA VAL A 104 3.35 -5.06 2.92
C VAL A 104 4.85 -5.32 2.94
N LEU A 105 5.28 -6.46 3.49
CA LEU A 105 6.68 -6.85 3.55
C LEU A 105 7.29 -7.01 2.16
N ARG A 106 6.56 -7.54 1.16
CA ARG A 106 7.06 -7.65 -0.22
C ARG A 106 7.23 -6.30 -0.91
N ASN A 107 6.29 -5.39 -0.73
CA ASN A 107 6.20 -4.20 -1.58
C ASN A 107 6.73 -2.92 -0.93
N PHE A 108 6.79 -2.86 0.41
CA PHE A 108 7.10 -1.64 1.13
C PHE A 108 8.29 -1.75 2.09
N TRP A 109 8.93 -2.93 2.17
CA TRP A 109 10.00 -3.18 3.13
C TRP A 109 11.13 -2.14 3.10
N PHE A 110 11.50 -1.62 1.94
CA PHE A 110 12.59 -0.68 1.84
C PHE A 110 12.25 0.67 2.50
N ALA A 111 11.04 1.19 2.24
CA ALA A 111 10.58 2.42 2.87
C ALA A 111 10.43 2.26 4.41
N ILE A 112 10.01 1.07 4.86
CA ILE A 112 9.89 0.75 6.29
C ILE A 112 11.29 0.64 6.93
N TYR A 113 12.21 -0.06 6.30
CA TYR A 113 13.59 -0.20 6.76
C TYR A 113 14.30 1.16 6.88
N GLU A 114 14.04 2.06 5.93
CA GLU A 114 14.52 3.45 5.98
C GLU A 114 13.82 4.32 7.05
N GLY A 115 12.78 3.80 7.69
CA GLY A 115 11.99 4.55 8.67
C GLY A 115 11.10 5.65 8.08
N LYS A 116 10.78 5.53 6.78
CA LYS A 116 9.92 6.48 6.05
C LYS A 116 8.45 6.07 6.05
N LEU A 117 8.16 4.83 6.43
CA LEU A 117 6.83 4.25 6.49
C LEU A 117 6.73 3.34 7.71
N GLU A 118 5.61 3.44 8.42
CA GLU A 118 5.17 2.49 9.42
C GLU A 118 3.78 1.99 9.04
N VAL A 119 3.52 0.70 9.19
CA VAL A 119 2.24 0.09 8.84
C VAL A 119 1.72 -0.71 10.02
N ASN A 120 0.49 -0.41 10.42
CA ASN A 120 -0.27 -1.23 11.35
C ASN A 120 -1.28 -2.06 10.54
N VAL A 121 -1.29 -3.36 10.77
CA VAL A 121 -2.23 -4.28 10.13
C VAL A 121 -3.21 -4.77 11.18
N ASN A 122 -4.44 -4.24 11.16
CA ASN A 122 -5.59 -4.66 11.98
C ASN A 122 -5.29 -4.72 13.50
N ASP A 123 -4.43 -3.85 13.99
CA ASP A 123 -3.92 -3.82 15.37
C ASP A 123 -3.27 -5.14 15.85
N VAL A 124 -2.99 -6.05 14.94
CA VAL A 124 -2.32 -7.34 15.19
C VAL A 124 -0.82 -7.19 15.08
N VAL A 125 -0.34 -6.53 14.01
CA VAL A 125 1.08 -6.39 13.73
C VAL A 125 1.43 -4.94 13.39
N ASN A 126 2.46 -4.41 14.06
CA ASN A 126 3.11 -3.16 13.71
C ASN A 126 4.39 -3.44 12.93
N ILE A 127 4.42 -3.07 11.66
CA ILE A 127 5.56 -3.22 10.78
C ILE A 127 6.32 -1.90 10.75
N THR A 128 7.44 -1.86 11.45
CA THR A 128 8.27 -0.67 11.63
C THR A 128 9.72 -1.01 11.33
N LYS A 129 10.60 0.00 11.32
CA LYS A 129 12.05 -0.20 11.20
C LYS A 129 12.61 -1.17 12.24
N ASN A 130 12.02 -1.22 13.43
CA ASN A 130 12.51 -2.05 14.52
C ASN A 130 12.01 -3.49 14.47
N THR A 131 10.84 -3.74 13.86
CA THR A 131 10.20 -5.06 13.82
C THR A 131 10.39 -5.78 12.49
N ILE A 132 10.74 -5.05 11.42
CA ILE A 132 10.78 -5.62 10.06
C ILE A 132 11.74 -6.79 9.90
N ALA A 133 12.85 -6.79 10.63
CA ALA A 133 13.85 -7.86 10.51
C ALA A 133 13.31 -9.20 11.02
N ASP A 134 12.64 -9.18 12.16
CA ASP A 134 12.04 -10.36 12.76
C ASP A 134 10.86 -10.86 11.94
N LEU A 135 10.04 -9.94 11.42
CA LEU A 135 8.93 -10.27 10.52
C LEU A 135 9.40 -10.85 9.19
N MET A 136 10.52 -10.37 8.61
CA MET A 136 11.12 -10.96 7.42
C MET A 136 11.59 -12.40 7.68
N GLU A 137 12.08 -12.68 8.88
CA GLU A 137 12.45 -14.04 9.27
C GLU A 137 11.22 -14.91 9.46
N GLU A 138 10.23 -14.46 10.22
CA GLU A 138 8.99 -15.19 10.51
C GLU A 138 8.21 -15.56 9.26
N TYR A 139 8.04 -14.62 8.32
CA TYR A 139 7.16 -14.79 7.16
C TYR A 139 7.85 -15.35 5.93
N PHE A 140 9.17 -15.24 5.81
CA PHE A 140 9.90 -15.59 4.58
C PHE A 140 11.10 -16.51 4.75
N GLU A 141 11.36 -17.04 5.95
CA GLU A 141 12.40 -18.04 6.10
C GLU A 141 12.03 -19.34 5.39
N GLY A 142 12.96 -19.83 4.55
CA GLY A 142 12.77 -21.08 3.80
C GLY A 142 11.68 -21.03 2.71
N ILE A 143 11.08 -19.86 2.45
CA ILE A 143 10.08 -19.71 1.40
C ILE A 143 10.75 -19.58 0.04
N GLU A 144 10.40 -20.46 -0.89
CA GLU A 144 10.81 -20.35 -2.29
C GLU A 144 9.91 -19.37 -3.06
N ASP A 145 10.44 -18.78 -4.12
CA ASP A 145 9.64 -17.93 -5.01
C ASP A 145 8.55 -18.72 -5.70
N ASN A 146 7.32 -18.23 -5.63
CA ASN A 146 6.23 -18.77 -6.39
C ASN A 146 6.17 -18.12 -7.79
N THR A 147 6.82 -18.76 -8.76
CA THR A 147 6.85 -18.26 -10.15
C THR A 147 5.50 -18.32 -10.87
N ARG A 148 4.50 -19.03 -10.32
CA ARG A 148 3.17 -19.18 -10.93
C ARG A 148 2.22 -18.03 -10.57
N LYS A 149 2.47 -17.32 -9.45
CA LYS A 149 1.64 -16.20 -8.99
C LYS A 149 2.45 -14.92 -9.11
N ALA A 150 2.10 -14.06 -10.07
CA ALA A 150 2.77 -12.78 -10.26
C ALA A 150 2.80 -11.95 -8.96
N GLY A 151 3.96 -11.39 -8.63
CA GLY A 151 4.15 -10.61 -7.40
C GLY A 151 4.43 -11.42 -6.12
N TYR A 152 4.39 -12.75 -6.18
CA TYR A 152 4.73 -13.63 -5.07
C TYR A 152 6.19 -14.05 -5.12
N TYR A 153 7.07 -13.16 -4.75
CA TYR A 153 8.50 -13.42 -4.59
C TYR A 153 8.89 -13.36 -3.11
N ASN A 154 10.01 -14.00 -2.77
CA ASN A 154 10.60 -13.89 -1.44
C ASN A 154 11.43 -12.58 -1.36
N PRO A 155 11.04 -11.59 -0.55
CA PRO A 155 11.75 -10.32 -0.43
C PRO A 155 13.03 -10.42 0.41
N ARG A 156 13.19 -11.48 1.22
CA ARG A 156 14.27 -11.62 2.20
C ARG A 156 15.67 -11.52 1.60
N PRO A 157 16.03 -12.16 0.48
CA PRO A 157 17.37 -12.02 -0.12
C PRO A 157 17.71 -10.56 -0.47
N TYR A 158 16.73 -9.77 -0.92
CA TYR A 158 16.92 -8.35 -1.23
C TYR A 158 17.05 -7.50 0.02
N PHE A 159 16.23 -7.79 1.04
CA PHE A 159 16.31 -7.17 2.36
C PHE A 159 17.69 -7.43 3.00
N ASP A 160 18.16 -8.68 2.98
CA ASP A 160 19.45 -9.07 3.53
C ASP A 160 20.61 -8.41 2.79
N ALA A 161 20.51 -8.24 1.46
CA ALA A 161 21.52 -7.53 0.67
C ALA A 161 21.72 -6.09 1.16
N VAL A 162 20.62 -5.41 1.52
CA VAL A 162 20.68 -4.04 2.06
C VAL A 162 21.12 -4.03 3.53
N ARG A 163 20.50 -4.87 4.37
CA ARG A 163 20.76 -4.94 5.82
C ARG A 163 22.22 -5.26 6.14
N PHE A 164 22.80 -6.19 5.40
CA PHE A 164 24.16 -6.68 5.63
C PHE A 164 25.20 -6.10 4.66
N ALA A 165 24.88 -5.01 3.97
CA ALA A 165 25.78 -4.37 3.03
C ALA A 165 27.16 -4.15 3.64
N ASN A 166 28.19 -4.60 2.94
CA ASN A 166 29.62 -4.51 3.35
C ASN A 166 29.99 -5.20 4.67
N THR A 167 29.12 -6.00 5.28
CA THR A 167 29.49 -6.75 6.50
C THR A 167 30.38 -7.97 6.23
N SER A 168 30.37 -8.49 5.00
CA SER A 168 31.21 -9.60 4.57
C SER A 168 31.38 -9.61 3.05
N SER A 169 32.27 -10.46 2.53
CA SER A 169 32.45 -10.65 1.07
C SER A 169 31.20 -11.17 0.34
N LYS A 170 30.21 -11.69 1.09
CA LYS A 170 28.94 -12.18 0.59
C LYS A 170 27.96 -11.04 0.26
N TYR A 171 28.04 -9.91 0.96
CA TYR A 171 27.18 -8.74 0.81
C TYR A 171 28.01 -7.52 0.44
N ARG A 172 27.73 -6.92 -0.69
CA ARG A 172 28.50 -5.79 -1.21
C ARG A 172 27.59 -4.63 -1.61
N LEU A 173 27.98 -3.43 -1.20
CA LEU A 173 27.42 -2.16 -1.69
C LEU A 173 28.38 -1.57 -2.71
N ILE A 174 27.87 -1.18 -3.85
CA ILE A 174 28.55 -0.41 -4.89
C ILE A 174 27.76 0.88 -5.09
N GLU A 175 28.42 2.01 -4.92
CA GLU A 175 27.82 3.33 -5.05
C GLU A 175 28.47 4.06 -6.21
N ASP A 176 27.66 4.76 -7.00
CA ASP A 176 28.12 5.60 -8.08
C ASP A 176 27.24 6.83 -8.25
N LYS A 177 27.76 7.90 -8.84
CA LYS A 177 27.03 9.11 -9.15
C LYS A 177 26.92 9.27 -10.66
N LEU A 178 25.72 8.98 -11.17
CA LEU A 178 25.44 9.08 -12.60
C LEU A 178 24.93 10.49 -12.96
N PRO A 179 25.38 11.08 -14.09
CA PRO A 179 25.06 12.47 -14.44
C PRO A 179 23.58 12.83 -14.50
N LEU A 180 22.73 11.89 -14.93
CA LEU A 180 21.26 12.12 -15.08
C LEU A 180 20.43 11.49 -13.97
N LEU A 181 20.92 10.46 -13.30
CA LEU A 181 20.18 9.70 -12.30
C LEU A 181 20.57 10.10 -10.86
N GLY A 182 21.65 10.84 -10.70
CA GLY A 182 22.16 11.20 -9.37
C GLY A 182 22.90 10.04 -8.70
N HIS A 183 22.74 9.90 -7.40
CA HIS A 183 23.35 8.84 -6.61
C HIS A 183 22.63 7.50 -6.81
N VAL A 184 23.36 6.46 -7.17
CA VAL A 184 22.83 5.11 -7.42
C VAL A 184 23.57 4.11 -6.54
N CYS A 185 22.84 3.26 -5.86
CA CYS A 185 23.35 2.21 -4.99
C CYS A 185 22.98 0.83 -5.55
N PHE A 186 23.97 -0.06 -5.64
CA PHE A 186 23.80 -1.46 -6.00
C PHE A 186 24.11 -2.33 -4.79
N TYR A 187 23.11 -2.99 -4.25
CA TYR A 187 23.27 -3.97 -3.19
C TYR A 187 23.37 -5.37 -3.78
N VAL A 188 24.50 -6.02 -3.58
CA VAL A 188 24.79 -7.33 -4.16
C VAL A 188 24.87 -8.38 -3.07
N PHE A 189 24.11 -9.45 -3.23
CA PHE A 189 24.13 -10.64 -2.38
C PHE A 189 24.58 -11.87 -3.18
N LYS A 190 25.68 -12.50 -2.78
CA LYS A 190 26.21 -13.71 -3.42
C LYS A 190 25.64 -14.94 -2.74
N CYS A 191 24.78 -15.70 -3.44
CA CYS A 191 24.19 -16.95 -2.98
C CYS A 191 24.59 -18.11 -3.89
N LYS A 192 24.97 -19.26 -3.32
CA LYS A 192 25.27 -20.48 -4.11
C LYS A 192 23.96 -21.05 -4.67
N GLY A 193 23.96 -21.39 -5.96
CA GLY A 193 22.82 -22.02 -6.62
C GLY A 193 21.66 -21.09 -6.93
N ALA A 194 21.78 -19.78 -6.68
CA ALA A 194 20.79 -18.81 -7.07
C ALA A 194 20.85 -18.51 -8.56
N VAL A 195 19.68 -18.35 -9.17
CA VAL A 195 19.55 -17.69 -10.47
C VAL A 195 19.76 -16.21 -10.25
N ASP A 196 20.47 -15.53 -11.14
CA ASP A 196 20.68 -14.09 -11.09
C ASP A 196 19.34 -13.38 -11.07
N LYS A 197 19.05 -12.68 -9.96
CA LYS A 197 17.81 -11.93 -9.75
C LYS A 197 18.12 -10.49 -9.46
N ILE A 198 17.38 -9.59 -10.07
CA ILE A 198 17.49 -8.14 -9.88
C ILE A 198 16.15 -7.61 -9.36
N ALA A 199 16.18 -6.91 -8.23
CA ALA A 199 15.09 -6.08 -7.76
C ALA A 199 15.44 -4.61 -7.96
N TYR A 200 14.52 -3.88 -8.52
CA TYR A 200 14.63 -2.44 -8.73
C TYR A 200 13.76 -1.71 -7.69
N MET A 201 14.39 -0.82 -6.93
CA MET A 201 13.71 0.01 -5.93
C MET A 201 13.86 1.49 -6.29
N ARG A 202 12.78 2.24 -6.15
CA ARG A 202 12.69 3.67 -6.42
C ARG A 202 12.54 4.47 -5.16
#